data_ded9a46cfdaaba75f7cd641a694227ea
#
_entry.id   ded9a46cfdaaba75f7cd641a694227ea
#
_cell.length_a   1.000
_cell.length_b   1.000
_cell.length_c   1.000
_cell.angle_alpha   90.00
_cell.angle_beta   90.00
_cell.angle_gamma   90.00
#
_symmetry.space_group_name_H-M   'P 1'
#
loop_
_entity.id
_entity.type
_entity.pdbx_description
1 polymer ?
#
loop_
_entity_poly.entity_id
_entity_poly.type
_entity_poly.pdbx_seq_one_letter_code
_entity_poly.pdbx_strand_id
1 'polypeptide(L)' 'SQEEFIAAWQYLYDSGMYLRLQGWYGRRIQDMIREGILDA' A
#
# COMPACT_ATOMS: atom_id res chain seq x y z
N SER A 1 9.09 3.98 12.27
CA SER A 1 9.28 2.54 12.47
C SER A 1 8.70 1.78 11.29
N GLN A 2 9.05 0.51 11.22
CA GLN A 2 8.54 -0.34 10.16
C GLN A 2 7.01 -0.48 10.23
N GLU A 3 6.50 -0.56 11.45
CA GLU A 3 5.05 -0.66 11.63
C GLU A 3 4.32 0.57 11.12
N GLU A 4 4.88 1.74 11.37
CA GLU A 4 4.29 2.99 10.88
C GLU A 4 4.36 3.06 9.36
N PHE A 5 5.44 2.59 8.78
CA PHE A 5 5.60 2.55 7.34
C PHE A 5 4.52 1.67 6.71
N ILE A 6 4.35 0.47 7.25
CA ILE A 6 3.35 -0.46 6.74
C ILE A 6 1.94 0.08 6.94
N ALA A 7 1.68 0.71 8.10
CA ALA A 7 0.36 1.28 8.36
C ALA A 7 0.00 2.38 7.37
N ALA A 8 0.98 3.20 6.99
CA ALA A 8 0.75 4.26 6.01
C ALA A 8 0.36 3.67 4.65
N TRP A 9 1.07 2.62 4.22
CA TRP A 9 0.73 1.96 2.96
C TRP A 9 -0.62 1.26 3.02
N GLN A 10 -0.94 0.65 4.17
CA GLN A 10 -2.24 0.02 4.33
C GLN A 10 -3.36 1.05 4.23
N TYR A 11 -3.15 2.24 4.80
CA TYR A 11 -4.12 3.31 4.69
C TYR A 11 -4.33 3.72 3.24
N LEU A 12 -3.26 3.87 2.48
CA LEU A 12 -3.36 4.24 1.07
C LEU A 12 -4.18 3.21 0.30
N TYR A 13 -3.98 1.95 0.62
CA TYR A 13 -4.72 0.88 -0.04
C TYR A 13 -6.19 0.89 0.38
N ASP A 14 -6.45 0.91 1.69
CA ASP A 14 -7.81 0.80 2.21
C ASP A 14 -8.69 1.97 1.81
N SER A 15 -8.12 3.17 1.77
CA SER A 15 -8.87 4.38 1.43
C SER A 15 -9.06 4.56 -0.07
N GLY A 16 -8.30 3.81 -0.88
CA GLY A 16 -8.32 3.99 -2.33
C GLY A 16 -7.54 5.20 -2.80
N MET A 17 -6.85 5.91 -1.91
CA MET A 17 -6.10 7.10 -2.29
C MET A 17 -5.01 6.80 -3.30
N TYR A 18 -4.46 5.57 -3.27
CA TYR A 18 -3.40 5.21 -4.20
C TYR A 18 -3.85 5.35 -5.66
N LEU A 19 -5.15 5.27 -5.91
CA LEU A 19 -5.67 5.40 -7.27
C LEU A 19 -5.56 6.82 -7.81
N ARG A 20 -5.38 7.79 -6.93
CA ARG A 20 -5.23 9.20 -7.29
C ARG A 20 -3.77 9.62 -7.35
N LEU A 21 -2.88 8.72 -7.00
CA LEU A 21 -1.45 9.00 -6.98
C LEU A 21 -0.81 8.44 -8.25
N GLN A 22 0.50 8.65 -8.41
CA GLN A 22 1.19 8.14 -9.58
C GLN A 22 1.13 6.61 -9.63
N GLY A 23 1.19 6.08 -10.84
CA GLY A 23 0.96 4.66 -11.07
C GLY A 23 1.88 3.72 -10.29
N TRP A 24 3.09 4.16 -9.94
CA TRP A 24 4.02 3.30 -9.22
C TRP A 24 3.51 2.97 -7.79
N TYR A 25 2.63 3.82 -7.23
CA TYR A 25 2.03 3.51 -5.93
C TYR A 25 1.19 2.23 -6.00
N GLY A 26 0.38 2.11 -7.04
CA GLY A 26 -0.45 0.91 -7.20
C GLY A 26 0.39 -0.34 -7.40
N ARG A 27 1.45 -0.23 -8.20
CA ARG A 27 2.34 -1.37 -8.42
C ARG A 27 3.03 -1.78 -7.13
N ARG A 28 3.47 -0.80 -6.34
CA ARG A 28 4.11 -1.09 -5.05
C ARG A 28 3.16 -1.80 -4.11
N ILE A 29 1.92 -1.33 -4.05
CA ILE A 29 0.91 -1.93 -3.18
C ILE A 29 0.64 -3.37 -3.60
N GLN A 30 0.55 -3.65 -4.90
CA GLN A 30 0.34 -5.02 -5.36
C GLN A 30 1.48 -5.94 -4.94
N ASP A 31 2.71 -5.44 -5.03
CA ASP A 31 3.86 -6.22 -4.58
C ASP A 31 3.78 -6.50 -3.08
N MET A 32 3.39 -5.51 -2.30
CA MET A 32 3.28 -5.67 -0.86
C MET A 32 2.18 -6.66 -0.46
N ILE A 33 1.08 -6.66 -1.21
CA ILE A 33 0.02 -7.65 -0.98
C ILE A 33 0.53 -9.04 -1.33
N ARG A 34 1.22 -9.18 -2.44
CA ARG A 34 1.76 -10.46 -2.87
C ARG A 34 2.75 -11.02 -1.86
N GLU A 35 3.52 -10.15 -1.23
CA GLU A 35 4.52 -10.55 -0.24
C GLU A 35 3.92 -10.76 1.14
N GLY A 36 2.61 -10.53 1.30
CA GLY A 36 1.98 -10.72 2.59
C GLY A 36 2.19 -9.58 3.58
N ILE A 37 2.65 -8.42 3.10
CA ILE A 37 2.90 -7.27 3.97
C ILE A 37 1.61 -6.51 4.24
N LEU A 38 0.76 -6.38 3.24
CA LEU A 38 -0.53 -5.71 3.38
C LEU A 38 -1.67 -6.71 3.32
N ASP A 39 -2.74 -6.39 4.04
CA ASP A 39 -3.97 -7.17 4.00
C ASP A 39 -4.80 -6.71 2.80
N ALA A 40 -5.14 -7.65 1.93
CA ALA A 40 -5.93 -7.35 0.74
C ALA A 40 -7.42 -7.41 1.00
#